data_075ffcfd68ce9118da6f6480c8179e44
#
_entry.id   075ffcfd68ce9118da6f6480c8179e44
#
_cell.length_a   1.000
_cell.length_b   1.000
_cell.length_c   1.000
_cell.angle_alpha   90.00
_cell.angle_beta   90.00
_cell.angle_gamma   90.00
#
_symmetry.space_group_name_H-M   'P 1'
#
loop_
_entity.id
_entity.type
_entity.pdbx_description
1 polymer ?
#
loop_
_entity_poly.entity_id
_entity_poly.type
_entity_poly.pdbx_seq_one_letter_code
_entity_poly.pdbx_strand_id
1 'polypeptide(L)'
;MMKNKKYLIFKTFLITILLLISCDNDTGIESYPITNDFRVIQVNYNQRSIGNDVSDFDLEPQLQLVLSHSVNKEVFESSISITPNVDFSFEYDETNSFVNINFNEVLEYETNYVLLIPEGIYGANGESSKEDYNFNFTTKTFLAPTLSIGYETLEVYETENLNLNFSLSEVVYVDVTFDILLEGTATLNDDYAIEKTNLIIPSGESSVNTSITALFDGVVESVETIKLSIINLVNANDSLSGEPITINVNDDRPVIELKGVMELDNYIDGTLGRVRAIHLNVLENIEDLGIFGVEIATNGANPNPNDIDFQFPSGATATKGEQIFIIRDSDFSNAQDYFQNCFADFTVYQSGRITQNGNDAVVLYKNNISIESFGQPGVDGTGTYWDYTDSWSYKLDGEWIYPGPEAVLVTSGTGTNSSSDARYPYCFPLQIQGVTALLWEGSGTNGGKTIHVMANRDIADMSLYSLNTSNNGGGSDGKEFTFESFSVSEGDHILLAREPSTIASYYGNCYNNFDFVIQSSIVNQNGDDAIELFSGDVVVETYGDVNVDGDDTPWEYKASWGYKLPSGWITGERDCSRTSTNTQTSTCPYPFCN
;
A
#
# COMPACT_ATOMS: atom_id res chain seq x y z
N MET A 1 5.65 2.01 5.92
CA MET A 1 6.46 1.74 7.12
C MET A 1 6.06 0.37 7.69
N MET A 2 6.71 -0.69 7.26
CA MET A 2 6.36 -2.07 7.67
C MET A 2 6.76 -2.31 9.13
N LYS A 3 5.80 -2.58 9.99
CA LYS A 3 6.05 -3.00 11.37
C LYS A 3 6.43 -4.49 11.41
N ASN A 4 7.69 -4.76 11.74
CA ASN A 4 8.20 -6.10 12.05
C ASN A 4 7.47 -6.69 13.26
N LYS A 5 6.64 -7.71 13.07
CA LYS A 5 6.16 -8.59 14.15
C LYS A 5 7.25 -9.61 14.49
N LYS A 6 7.90 -9.43 15.65
CA LYS A 6 8.77 -10.45 16.25
C LYS A 6 7.91 -11.58 16.80
N TYR A 7 7.98 -12.76 16.20
CA TYR A 7 7.47 -13.98 16.80
C TYR A 7 8.50 -14.53 17.79
N LEU A 8 8.08 -14.64 19.05
CA LEU A 8 8.84 -15.29 20.12
C LEU A 8 8.57 -16.81 20.02
N ILE A 9 9.56 -17.56 19.53
CA ILE A 9 9.46 -19.03 19.47
C ILE A 9 9.88 -19.59 20.83
N PHE A 10 8.93 -20.16 21.56
CA PHE A 10 9.17 -20.98 22.74
C PHE A 10 9.74 -22.34 22.28
N LYS A 11 11.01 -22.61 22.59
CA LYS A 11 11.62 -23.95 22.46
C LYS A 11 11.14 -24.83 23.61
N THR A 12 10.20 -25.70 23.32
CA THR A 12 9.83 -26.80 24.24
C THR A 12 10.86 -27.91 24.09
N PHE A 13 11.65 -28.14 25.12
CA PHE A 13 12.60 -29.24 25.22
C PHE A 13 11.81 -30.52 25.48
N LEU A 14 11.72 -31.42 24.51
CA LEU A 14 11.15 -32.75 24.68
C LEU A 14 12.27 -33.73 25.04
N ILE A 15 12.33 -34.10 26.31
CA ILE A 15 13.22 -35.18 26.79
C ILE A 15 12.59 -36.50 26.37
N THR A 16 13.20 -37.18 25.41
CA THR A 16 12.83 -38.55 25.05
C THR A 16 13.59 -39.54 25.93
N ILE A 17 12.87 -40.23 26.79
CA ILE A 17 13.39 -41.34 27.62
C ILE A 17 13.66 -42.53 26.71
N LEU A 18 14.92 -42.93 26.64
CA LEU A 18 15.34 -44.15 25.96
C LEU A 18 14.99 -45.36 26.84
N LEU A 19 14.02 -46.17 26.43
CA LEU A 19 13.76 -47.49 26.98
C LEU A 19 14.83 -48.47 26.49
N LEU A 20 15.70 -48.88 27.37
CA LEU A 20 16.61 -50.02 27.17
C LEU A 20 15.79 -51.31 27.17
N ILE A 21 15.61 -51.91 26.00
CA ILE A 21 15.17 -53.29 25.89
C ILE A 21 16.42 -54.15 25.93
N SER A 22 16.57 -54.88 27.02
CA SER A 22 17.56 -55.95 27.16
C SER A 22 17.18 -57.07 26.21
N CYS A 23 18.04 -57.37 25.23
CA CYS A 23 18.00 -58.62 24.52
C CYS A 23 18.96 -59.62 25.16
N ASP A 24 18.46 -60.81 25.28
CA ASP A 24 19.01 -62.00 25.95
C ASP A 24 20.30 -62.46 25.29
N ASN A 25 21.12 -63.11 26.12
CA ASN A 25 22.39 -63.75 25.75
C ASN A 25 22.17 -64.86 24.70
N ASP A 26 22.66 -64.60 23.49
CA ASP A 26 23.10 -65.75 22.67
C ASP A 26 24.61 -65.68 22.50
N THR A 27 25.29 -66.68 23.04
CA THR A 27 26.73 -66.83 23.03
C THR A 27 27.18 -67.40 21.70
N GLY A 28 27.22 -66.53 20.71
CA GLY A 28 27.85 -66.75 19.45
C GLY A 28 28.63 -65.47 19.03
N ILE A 29 29.77 -65.26 19.70
CA ILE A 29 30.74 -64.31 19.20
C ILE A 29 31.34 -64.93 17.94
N GLU A 30 30.70 -64.78 16.80
CA GLU A 30 31.41 -64.75 15.52
C GLU A 30 32.34 -63.54 15.58
N SER A 31 33.64 -63.82 15.87
CA SER A 31 34.65 -62.81 15.63
C SER A 31 34.74 -62.63 14.15
N TYR A 32 34.02 -61.65 13.65
CA TYR A 32 34.32 -61.11 12.34
C TYR A 32 35.80 -60.69 12.38
N PRO A 33 36.62 -61.15 11.46
CA PRO A 33 37.99 -60.69 11.41
C PRO A 33 37.95 -59.18 11.35
N ILE A 34 38.63 -58.50 12.28
CA ILE A 34 38.87 -57.07 12.16
C ILE A 34 39.72 -56.96 10.92
N THR A 35 39.07 -56.64 9.79
CA THR A 35 39.80 -56.37 8.56
C THR A 35 40.49 -55.05 8.79
N ASN A 36 41.81 -55.01 8.65
CA ASN A 36 42.61 -53.77 8.65
C ASN A 36 42.32 -52.91 7.40
N ASP A 37 41.14 -53.06 6.82
CA ASP A 37 40.76 -52.36 5.61
C ASP A 37 40.14 -51.01 5.97
N PHE A 38 40.75 -49.96 5.56
CA PHE A 38 40.17 -48.61 5.59
C PHE A 38 39.02 -48.52 4.59
N ARG A 39 37.89 -47.93 4.99
CA ARG A 39 36.72 -47.78 4.11
C ARG A 39 36.01 -46.45 4.37
N VAL A 40 35.44 -45.87 3.34
CA VAL A 40 34.39 -44.89 3.45
C VAL A 40 33.09 -45.63 3.71
N ILE A 41 32.54 -45.48 4.91
CA ILE A 41 31.33 -46.20 5.34
C ILE A 41 30.09 -45.52 4.76
N GLN A 42 30.11 -44.18 4.74
CA GLN A 42 28.96 -43.37 4.39
C GLN A 42 29.40 -42.00 3.90
N VAL A 43 28.65 -41.47 2.93
CA VAL A 43 28.71 -40.08 2.55
C VAL A 43 27.41 -39.42 2.96
N ASN A 44 27.50 -38.33 3.67
CA ASN A 44 26.37 -37.51 4.06
C ASN A 44 26.37 -36.20 3.29
N TYR A 45 25.23 -35.84 2.78
CA TYR A 45 24.94 -34.54 2.15
C TYR A 45 23.82 -33.87 2.92
N ASN A 46 24.02 -32.64 3.38
CA ASN A 46 23.08 -31.92 4.21
C ASN A 46 22.53 -32.80 5.38
N GLN A 47 23.42 -33.49 6.09
CA GLN A 47 23.15 -34.39 7.23
C GLN A 47 22.34 -35.66 6.90
N ARG A 48 22.19 -36.02 5.64
CA ARG A 48 21.52 -37.25 5.20
C ARG A 48 22.51 -38.16 4.48
N SER A 49 22.41 -39.47 4.77
CA SER A 49 23.16 -40.48 4.01
C SER A 49 22.70 -40.52 2.56
N ILE A 50 23.63 -40.47 1.64
CA ILE A 50 23.39 -40.52 0.19
C ILE A 50 24.19 -41.64 -0.46
N GLY A 51 23.67 -42.14 -1.60
CA GLY A 51 24.39 -43.05 -2.47
C GLY A 51 25.36 -42.33 -3.39
N ASN A 52 25.97 -43.10 -4.29
CA ASN A 52 26.75 -42.54 -5.40
C ASN A 52 25.83 -42.06 -6.53
N ASP A 53 26.34 -41.24 -7.44
CA ASP A 53 25.61 -40.69 -8.60
C ASP A 53 24.40 -39.82 -8.19
N VAL A 54 24.62 -38.87 -7.31
CA VAL A 54 23.60 -37.92 -6.85
C VAL A 54 23.44 -36.80 -7.85
N SER A 55 22.19 -36.46 -8.19
CA SER A 55 21.81 -35.30 -8.98
C SER A 55 21.17 -34.22 -8.12
N ASP A 56 21.06 -33.00 -8.66
CA ASP A 56 20.46 -31.84 -7.98
C ASP A 56 21.19 -31.43 -6.70
N PHE A 57 22.53 -31.49 -6.76
CA PHE A 57 23.40 -31.12 -5.66
C PHE A 57 23.48 -29.59 -5.54
N ASP A 58 23.40 -29.04 -4.32
CA ASP A 58 23.56 -27.61 -4.12
C ASP A 58 24.93 -27.09 -4.56
N LEU A 59 25.02 -25.79 -4.84
CA LEU A 59 26.28 -25.18 -5.24
C LEU A 59 27.19 -24.88 -4.03
N GLU A 60 26.63 -24.81 -2.83
CA GLU A 60 27.34 -24.66 -1.55
C GLU A 60 26.96 -25.85 -0.63
N PRO A 61 27.38 -27.08 -0.97
CA PRO A 61 26.94 -28.26 -0.24
C PRO A 61 27.69 -28.45 1.05
N GLN A 62 27.02 -29.08 2.03
CA GLN A 62 27.67 -29.65 3.21
C GLN A 62 27.92 -31.13 2.96
N LEU A 63 29.14 -31.51 2.68
CA LEU A 63 29.53 -32.90 2.41
C LEU A 63 30.35 -33.46 3.58
N GLN A 64 29.97 -34.62 4.10
CA GLN A 64 30.66 -35.29 5.19
C GLN A 64 30.95 -36.77 4.84
N LEU A 65 32.17 -37.15 5.03
CA LEU A 65 32.60 -38.55 4.94
C LEU A 65 32.57 -39.18 6.34
N VAL A 66 32.00 -40.40 6.46
CA VAL A 66 32.07 -41.25 7.63
C VAL A 66 33.05 -42.39 7.30
N LEU A 67 34.12 -42.46 8.06
CA LEU A 67 35.23 -43.37 7.82
C LEU A 67 35.25 -44.52 8.84
N SER A 68 35.75 -45.67 8.43
CA SER A 68 35.83 -46.85 9.29
C SER A 68 36.88 -46.73 10.40
N HIS A 69 37.88 -45.88 10.23
CA HIS A 69 39.01 -45.69 11.14
C HIS A 69 39.38 -44.20 11.20
N SER A 70 40.04 -43.83 12.31
CA SER A 70 40.70 -42.51 12.41
C SER A 70 41.78 -42.36 11.34
N VAL A 71 41.85 -41.19 10.68
CA VAL A 71 42.77 -40.95 9.59
C VAL A 71 44.05 -40.24 10.02
N ASN A 72 45.15 -40.53 9.28
CA ASN A 72 46.29 -39.66 9.23
C ASN A 72 45.97 -38.49 8.30
N LYS A 73 45.73 -37.30 8.87
CA LYS A 73 45.23 -36.12 8.14
C LYS A 73 46.14 -35.73 6.97
N GLU A 74 47.43 -35.62 7.20
CA GLU A 74 48.38 -35.17 6.20
C GLU A 74 48.39 -36.07 4.93
N VAL A 75 48.33 -37.38 5.14
CA VAL A 75 48.30 -38.34 4.01
C VAL A 75 46.93 -38.30 3.33
N PHE A 76 45.83 -38.26 4.12
CA PHE A 76 44.48 -38.26 3.60
C PHE A 76 44.18 -37.01 2.74
N GLU A 77 44.51 -35.83 3.26
CA GLU A 77 44.29 -34.56 2.59
C GLU A 77 45.10 -34.43 1.28
N SER A 78 46.37 -34.93 1.30
CA SER A 78 47.23 -34.86 0.10
C SER A 78 46.83 -35.83 -1.00
N SER A 79 45.99 -36.81 -0.73
CA SER A 79 45.60 -37.88 -1.65
C SER A 79 44.25 -37.65 -2.32
N ILE A 80 43.37 -36.87 -1.69
CA ILE A 80 42.04 -36.65 -2.21
C ILE A 80 42.05 -35.61 -3.33
N SER A 81 41.22 -35.84 -4.32
CA SER A 81 40.99 -34.88 -5.40
C SER A 81 39.53 -34.79 -5.78
N ILE A 82 39.11 -33.61 -6.27
CA ILE A 82 37.82 -33.40 -6.88
C ILE A 82 38.01 -32.94 -8.31
N THR A 83 37.27 -33.54 -9.23
CA THR A 83 37.35 -33.23 -10.67
C THR A 83 35.93 -32.89 -11.19
N PRO A 84 35.69 -31.75 -11.86
CA PRO A 84 36.63 -30.66 -12.13
C PRO A 84 37.31 -30.11 -10.87
N ASN A 85 38.49 -29.50 -11.03
CA ASN A 85 39.22 -28.97 -9.88
C ASN A 85 38.46 -27.82 -9.23
N VAL A 86 38.29 -27.89 -7.94
CA VAL A 86 37.64 -26.91 -7.08
C VAL A 86 38.45 -26.79 -5.79
N ASP A 87 38.52 -25.61 -5.21
CA ASP A 87 39.19 -25.40 -3.93
C ASP A 87 38.34 -25.87 -2.77
N PHE A 88 38.89 -26.70 -1.87
CA PHE A 88 38.20 -27.25 -0.73
C PHE A 88 39.13 -27.48 0.44
N SER A 89 38.56 -27.57 1.65
CA SER A 89 39.28 -27.80 2.91
C SER A 89 38.58 -28.88 3.73
N PHE A 90 39.31 -29.38 4.74
CA PHE A 90 38.83 -30.45 5.59
C PHE A 90 38.63 -29.96 7.03
N GLU A 91 37.55 -30.41 7.66
CA GLU A 91 37.31 -30.24 9.07
C GLU A 91 37.01 -31.63 9.70
N TYR A 92 37.66 -31.92 10.80
CA TYR A 92 37.59 -33.24 11.44
C TYR A 92 36.92 -33.16 12.79
N ASP A 93 36.22 -34.22 13.15
CA ASP A 93 35.76 -34.44 14.52
C ASP A 93 36.93 -34.82 15.46
N GLU A 94 36.66 -34.99 16.77
CA GLU A 94 37.65 -35.38 17.78
C GLU A 94 38.27 -36.75 17.50
N THR A 95 37.57 -37.65 16.82
CA THR A 95 38.02 -39.01 16.50
C THR A 95 38.77 -39.12 15.18
N ASN A 96 38.76 -38.05 14.35
CA ASN A 96 39.25 -38.04 12.99
C ASN A 96 38.64 -39.12 12.08
N SER A 97 37.40 -39.52 12.35
CA SER A 97 36.65 -40.50 11.57
C SER A 97 35.42 -39.91 10.87
N PHE A 98 35.05 -38.69 11.24
CA PHE A 98 34.07 -37.87 10.51
C PHE A 98 34.80 -36.67 9.90
N VAL A 99 34.71 -36.53 8.59
CA VAL A 99 35.45 -35.52 7.82
C VAL A 99 34.48 -34.69 7.02
N ASN A 100 34.30 -33.44 7.40
CA ASN A 100 33.57 -32.47 6.56
C ASN A 100 34.48 -31.96 5.45
N ILE A 101 33.98 -31.98 4.25
CA ILE A 101 34.59 -31.33 3.08
C ILE A 101 33.87 -30.02 2.90
N ASN A 102 34.58 -28.93 3.10
CA ASN A 102 34.11 -27.55 2.93
C ASN A 102 34.63 -27.01 1.61
N PHE A 103 33.74 -26.70 0.68
CA PHE A 103 34.07 -26.07 -0.56
C PHE A 103 34.36 -24.58 -0.31
N ASN A 104 35.51 -24.09 -0.73
CA ASN A 104 35.93 -22.70 -0.49
C ASN A 104 35.45 -21.75 -1.60
N GLU A 105 34.86 -22.30 -2.66
CA GLU A 105 34.22 -21.59 -3.76
C GLU A 105 32.89 -22.26 -4.12
N VAL A 106 32.00 -21.50 -4.73
CA VAL A 106 30.70 -21.98 -5.21
C VAL A 106 30.88 -22.90 -6.39
N LEU A 107 30.21 -24.03 -6.41
CA LEU A 107 30.24 -25.00 -7.49
C LEU A 107 29.51 -24.47 -8.75
N GLU A 108 29.92 -24.90 -9.92
CA GLU A 108 29.27 -24.53 -11.19
C GLU A 108 27.95 -25.32 -11.35
N TYR A 109 26.94 -24.69 -11.97
CA TYR A 109 25.67 -25.36 -12.30
C TYR A 109 25.89 -26.52 -13.28
N GLU A 110 25.00 -27.52 -13.26
CA GLU A 110 24.93 -28.64 -14.21
C GLU A 110 26.26 -29.37 -14.44
N THR A 111 27.12 -29.32 -13.44
CA THR A 111 28.49 -29.86 -13.56
C THR A 111 28.59 -31.14 -12.77
N ASN A 112 29.13 -32.16 -13.43
CA ASN A 112 29.40 -33.46 -12.79
C ASN A 112 30.76 -33.42 -12.12
N TYR A 113 30.77 -33.55 -10.79
CA TYR A 113 31.98 -33.64 -9.98
C TYR A 113 32.24 -35.07 -9.55
N VAL A 114 33.50 -35.44 -9.45
CA VAL A 114 33.98 -36.72 -8.94
C VAL A 114 34.95 -36.47 -7.80
N LEU A 115 34.56 -36.85 -6.59
CA LEU A 115 35.46 -36.95 -5.44
C LEU A 115 36.14 -38.29 -5.48
N LEU A 116 37.46 -38.30 -5.65
CA LEU A 116 38.30 -39.51 -5.69
C LEU A 116 39.15 -39.62 -4.43
N ILE A 117 39.03 -40.75 -3.74
CA ILE A 117 39.96 -41.22 -2.71
C ILE A 117 40.66 -42.47 -3.29
N PRO A 118 41.93 -42.39 -3.76
CA PRO A 118 42.62 -43.51 -4.39
C PRO A 118 42.83 -44.67 -3.40
N GLU A 119 43.24 -45.85 -3.88
CA GLU A 119 43.78 -46.88 -3.01
C GLU A 119 45.00 -46.34 -2.25
N GLY A 120 45.15 -46.69 -0.98
CA GLY A 120 46.23 -46.15 -0.16
C GLY A 120 46.13 -46.46 1.32
N ILE A 121 47.14 -46.06 2.09
CA ILE A 121 47.21 -46.22 3.54
C ILE A 121 46.79 -44.91 4.18
N TYR A 122 45.57 -44.87 4.75
CA TYR A 122 45.00 -43.66 5.28
C TYR A 122 44.75 -43.70 6.79
N GLY A 123 44.57 -44.89 7.36
CA GLY A 123 44.32 -45.02 8.77
C GLY A 123 45.48 -44.61 9.65
N ALA A 124 45.21 -44.02 10.82
CA ALA A 124 46.21 -43.56 11.77
C ALA A 124 47.11 -44.68 12.30
N ASN A 125 46.68 -45.95 12.23
CA ASN A 125 47.47 -47.12 12.61
C ASN A 125 47.93 -47.96 11.40
N GLY A 126 47.85 -47.40 10.21
CA GLY A 126 48.29 -48.05 8.98
C GLY A 126 47.23 -48.84 8.22
N GLU A 127 45.95 -48.64 8.50
CA GLU A 127 44.85 -49.24 7.77
C GLU A 127 44.82 -48.70 6.32
N SER A 128 44.60 -49.63 5.37
CA SER A 128 44.68 -49.30 3.92
C SER A 128 43.35 -49.51 3.21
N SER A 129 43.02 -48.58 2.29
CA SER A 129 42.03 -48.82 1.25
C SER A 129 42.59 -49.72 0.18
N LYS A 130 41.84 -50.70 -0.28
CA LYS A 130 42.25 -51.69 -1.30
C LYS A 130 41.80 -51.33 -2.70
N GLU A 131 40.99 -50.31 -2.81
CA GLU A 131 40.39 -49.84 -4.07
C GLU A 131 40.13 -48.36 -3.99
N ASP A 132 40.03 -47.75 -5.16
CA ASP A 132 39.64 -46.35 -5.31
C ASP A 132 38.19 -46.20 -4.87
N TYR A 133 37.90 -45.15 -4.12
CA TYR A 133 36.55 -44.74 -3.81
C TYR A 133 36.22 -43.50 -4.65
N ASN A 134 35.18 -43.61 -5.50
CA ASN A 134 34.67 -42.54 -6.33
C ASN A 134 33.27 -42.19 -5.87
N PHE A 135 33.05 -40.91 -5.54
CA PHE A 135 31.75 -40.36 -5.28
C PHE A 135 31.41 -39.34 -6.36
N ASN A 136 30.38 -39.63 -7.18
CA ASN A 136 29.92 -38.80 -8.28
C ASN A 136 28.70 -38.00 -7.83
N PHE A 137 28.70 -36.73 -8.16
CA PHE A 137 27.53 -35.87 -7.96
C PHE A 137 27.44 -34.83 -9.08
N THR A 138 26.19 -34.51 -9.46
CA THR A 138 25.91 -33.47 -10.44
C THR A 138 25.15 -32.34 -9.78
N THR A 139 25.64 -31.13 -9.91
CA THR A 139 25.02 -29.94 -9.34
C THR A 139 23.71 -29.60 -10.02
N LYS A 140 22.88 -28.83 -9.33
CA LYS A 140 21.52 -28.43 -9.77
C LYS A 140 21.54 -27.67 -11.10
N THR A 141 20.44 -27.79 -11.85
CA THR A 141 20.21 -27.05 -13.08
C THR A 141 20.04 -25.57 -12.80
N PHE A 142 20.59 -24.72 -13.67
CA PHE A 142 20.34 -23.29 -13.60
C PHE A 142 18.89 -22.99 -13.99
N LEU A 143 18.15 -22.34 -13.09
CA LEU A 143 16.84 -21.79 -13.36
C LEU A 143 16.94 -20.27 -13.33
N ALA A 144 16.58 -19.62 -14.43
CA ALA A 144 16.65 -18.16 -14.53
C ALA A 144 15.62 -17.50 -13.57
N PRO A 145 16.09 -16.70 -12.59
CA PRO A 145 15.19 -15.97 -11.68
C PRO A 145 14.41 -14.90 -12.44
N THR A 146 13.39 -14.35 -11.80
CA THR A 146 12.66 -13.18 -12.31
C THR A 146 13.32 -11.91 -11.80
N LEU A 147 13.66 -10.99 -12.70
CA LEU A 147 14.13 -9.64 -12.39
C LEU A 147 12.94 -8.70 -12.25
N SER A 148 12.82 -8.02 -11.11
CA SER A 148 11.76 -7.06 -10.80
C SER A 148 12.33 -5.69 -10.50
N ILE A 149 11.55 -4.63 -10.77
CA ILE A 149 11.90 -3.24 -10.47
C ILE A 149 11.08 -2.79 -9.26
N GLY A 150 11.75 -2.34 -8.21
CA GLY A 150 11.16 -1.68 -7.05
C GLY A 150 11.38 -0.17 -7.12
N TYR A 151 10.36 0.60 -6.80
CA TYR A 151 10.38 2.06 -6.72
C TYR A 151 9.40 2.53 -5.64
N GLU A 152 9.61 3.73 -5.09
CA GLU A 152 8.70 4.33 -4.11
C GLU A 152 7.54 5.07 -4.80
N THR A 153 7.82 5.71 -5.94
CA THR A 153 6.85 6.46 -6.75
C THR A 153 7.25 6.35 -8.23
N LEU A 154 6.35 6.68 -9.13
CA LEU A 154 6.62 6.88 -10.56
C LEU A 154 6.58 8.37 -10.94
N GLU A 155 6.77 9.24 -9.96
CA GLU A 155 6.90 10.69 -10.15
C GLU A 155 8.22 11.16 -9.56
N VAL A 156 8.90 12.05 -10.26
CA VAL A 156 10.10 12.73 -9.80
C VAL A 156 9.96 14.22 -10.11
N TYR A 157 10.35 15.06 -9.16
CA TYR A 157 10.33 16.50 -9.32
C TYR A 157 11.75 17.02 -9.49
N GLU A 158 11.91 18.16 -10.16
CA GLU A 158 13.20 18.82 -10.34
C GLU A 158 14.00 18.87 -9.02
N THR A 159 15.31 18.69 -9.13
CA THR A 159 16.26 18.55 -8.02
C THR A 159 16.13 17.30 -7.16
N GLU A 160 15.17 16.42 -7.43
CA GLU A 160 14.98 15.16 -6.69
C GLU A 160 15.58 13.96 -7.39
N ASN A 161 15.74 12.89 -6.61
CA ASN A 161 16.22 11.60 -7.09
C ASN A 161 15.14 10.53 -6.92
N LEU A 162 14.89 9.79 -7.98
CA LEU A 162 14.11 8.56 -7.96
C LEU A 162 15.07 7.37 -7.90
N ASN A 163 15.04 6.62 -6.82
CA ASN A 163 15.82 5.40 -6.68
C ASN A 163 15.09 4.22 -7.29
N LEU A 164 15.79 3.45 -8.12
CA LEU A 164 15.30 2.23 -8.75
C LEU A 164 16.08 1.04 -8.19
N ASN A 165 15.39 0.08 -7.62
CA ASN A 165 15.97 -1.17 -7.11
C ASN A 165 15.61 -2.32 -8.03
N PHE A 166 16.60 -2.95 -8.64
CA PHE A 166 16.43 -4.15 -9.46
C PHE A 166 16.76 -5.37 -8.62
N SER A 167 15.81 -6.27 -8.41
CA SER A 167 15.96 -7.43 -7.53
C SER A 167 15.54 -8.73 -8.20
N LEU A 168 16.27 -9.79 -7.88
CA LEU A 168 16.00 -11.16 -8.35
C LEU A 168 15.02 -11.86 -7.38
N SER A 169 14.17 -12.71 -7.91
CA SER A 169 13.27 -13.56 -7.12
C SER A 169 14.01 -14.57 -6.24
N GLU A 170 15.24 -14.93 -6.62
CA GLU A 170 16.14 -15.79 -5.87
C GLU A 170 17.59 -15.48 -6.22
N VAL A 171 18.53 -15.78 -5.32
CA VAL A 171 19.96 -15.62 -5.55
C VAL A 171 20.45 -16.69 -6.53
N VAL A 172 21.23 -16.26 -7.53
CA VAL A 172 21.91 -17.15 -8.48
C VAL A 172 23.42 -16.92 -8.46
N TYR A 173 24.18 -17.95 -8.77
CA TYR A 173 25.64 -17.90 -8.74
C TYR A 173 26.24 -17.75 -10.13
N VAL A 174 25.61 -16.88 -10.92
CA VAL A 174 26.09 -16.35 -12.19
C VAL A 174 25.75 -14.87 -12.24
N ASP A 175 26.54 -14.08 -12.94
CA ASP A 175 26.22 -12.67 -13.12
C ASP A 175 24.95 -12.51 -13.94
N VAL A 176 24.03 -11.69 -13.45
CA VAL A 176 22.86 -11.24 -14.20
C VAL A 176 23.14 -9.85 -14.74
N THR A 177 23.11 -9.71 -16.07
CA THR A 177 23.43 -8.45 -16.75
C THR A 177 22.24 -7.97 -17.56
N PHE A 178 22.03 -6.66 -17.59
CA PHE A 178 20.99 -6.03 -18.40
C PHE A 178 21.29 -4.56 -18.64
N ASP A 179 20.62 -4.00 -19.64
CA ASP A 179 20.66 -2.58 -19.95
C ASP A 179 19.28 -1.96 -19.70
N ILE A 180 19.28 -0.67 -19.35
CA ILE A 180 18.07 0.16 -19.26
C ILE A 180 17.99 1.00 -20.53
N LEU A 181 16.89 0.85 -21.27
CA LEU A 181 16.51 1.75 -22.37
C LEU A 181 15.55 2.80 -21.84
N LEU A 182 15.86 4.07 -22.09
CA LEU A 182 15.03 5.22 -21.72
C LEU A 182 14.52 5.90 -22.99
N GLU A 183 13.20 6.07 -23.06
CA GLU A 183 12.48 6.78 -24.10
C GLU A 183 11.46 7.72 -23.46
N GLY A 184 10.75 8.52 -24.18
CA GLY A 184 9.70 9.38 -23.64
C GLY A 184 9.76 10.80 -24.19
N THR A 185 9.13 11.75 -23.48
CA THR A 185 9.16 13.18 -23.85
C THR A 185 10.28 13.92 -23.14
N ALA A 186 10.65 13.49 -21.94
CA ALA A 186 11.79 14.05 -21.20
C ALA A 186 13.14 13.76 -21.88
N THR A 187 14.02 14.75 -21.91
CA THR A 187 15.30 14.73 -22.62
C THR A 187 16.45 14.45 -21.66
N LEU A 188 17.26 13.45 -21.96
CA LEU A 188 18.44 13.12 -21.17
C LEU A 188 19.46 14.28 -21.15
N ASN A 189 19.92 14.67 -19.98
CA ASN A 189 20.83 15.76 -19.63
C ASN A 189 20.23 17.18 -19.75
N ASP A 190 18.97 17.32 -20.19
CA ASP A 190 18.23 18.57 -20.08
C ASP A 190 17.24 18.45 -18.90
N ASP A 191 16.32 17.47 -18.92
CA ASP A 191 15.28 17.28 -17.90
C ASP A 191 15.67 16.25 -16.83
N TYR A 192 16.51 15.30 -17.20
CA TYR A 192 16.96 14.28 -16.23
C TYR A 192 18.36 13.74 -16.51
N ALA A 193 18.97 13.18 -15.47
CA ALA A 193 20.18 12.38 -15.57
C ALA A 193 19.94 10.99 -14.96
N ILE A 194 20.66 9.97 -15.45
CA ILE A 194 20.66 8.63 -14.85
C ILE A 194 22.08 8.25 -14.43
N GLU A 195 22.23 7.63 -13.26
CA GLU A 195 23.55 7.25 -12.75
C GLU A 195 24.22 6.17 -13.62
N LYS A 196 23.45 5.12 -13.96
CA LYS A 196 23.92 3.99 -14.79
C LYS A 196 22.79 3.38 -15.59
N THR A 197 23.07 3.03 -16.84
CA THR A 197 22.16 2.28 -17.73
C THR A 197 22.57 0.84 -17.96
N ASN A 198 23.86 0.49 -17.74
CA ASN A 198 24.37 -0.88 -17.83
C ASN A 198 24.52 -1.42 -16.41
N LEU A 199 23.78 -2.43 -16.05
CA LEU A 199 23.72 -2.95 -14.71
C LEU A 199 24.11 -4.42 -14.65
N ILE A 200 24.75 -4.77 -13.55
CA ILE A 200 25.16 -6.14 -13.23
C ILE A 200 24.73 -6.43 -11.81
N ILE A 201 24.01 -7.52 -11.61
CA ILE A 201 23.84 -8.16 -10.30
C ILE A 201 24.90 -9.27 -10.25
N PRO A 202 25.95 -9.11 -9.44
CA PRO A 202 27.02 -10.09 -9.36
C PRO A 202 26.55 -11.45 -8.87
N SER A 203 27.25 -12.49 -9.24
CA SER A 203 27.09 -13.84 -8.70
C SER A 203 27.00 -13.83 -7.17
N GLY A 204 25.95 -14.43 -6.60
CA GLY A 204 25.69 -14.47 -5.17
C GLY A 204 24.96 -13.26 -4.58
N GLU A 205 24.75 -12.20 -5.35
CA GLU A 205 23.99 -11.03 -4.94
C GLU A 205 22.53 -11.14 -5.42
N SER A 206 21.62 -10.39 -4.78
CA SER A 206 20.19 -10.45 -5.09
C SER A 206 19.65 -9.18 -5.75
N SER A 207 20.41 -8.08 -5.77
CA SER A 207 19.92 -6.80 -6.29
C SER A 207 21.01 -5.83 -6.68
N VAL A 208 20.64 -4.84 -7.49
CA VAL A 208 21.46 -3.68 -7.85
C VAL A 208 20.57 -2.44 -7.92
N ASN A 209 21.13 -1.27 -7.62
CA ASN A 209 20.42 0.00 -7.65
C ASN A 209 20.99 0.93 -8.72
N THR A 210 20.14 1.82 -9.23
CA THR A 210 20.51 3.03 -9.95
C THR A 210 19.55 4.15 -9.56
N SER A 211 19.82 5.38 -9.96
CA SER A 211 18.95 6.53 -9.69
C SER A 211 18.77 7.40 -10.92
N ILE A 212 17.57 7.95 -11.05
CA ILE A 212 17.25 9.03 -11.98
C ILE A 212 17.16 10.32 -11.15
N THR A 213 17.88 11.36 -11.60
CA THR A 213 17.83 12.71 -11.02
C THR A 213 17.09 13.61 -11.99
N ALA A 214 15.99 14.24 -11.57
CA ALA A 214 15.38 15.31 -12.37
C ALA A 214 16.20 16.58 -12.23
N LEU A 215 16.50 17.22 -13.36
CA LEU A 215 17.40 18.37 -13.44
C LEU A 215 16.58 19.65 -13.44
N PHE A 216 17.04 20.67 -12.71
CA PHE A 216 16.46 22.00 -12.74
C PHE A 216 17.07 22.81 -13.90
N ASP A 217 16.23 23.27 -14.81
CA ASP A 217 16.67 24.11 -15.92
C ASP A 217 16.11 25.56 -15.85
N GLY A 218 15.14 25.79 -14.94
CA GLY A 218 14.50 27.09 -14.71
C GLY A 218 13.44 27.46 -15.75
N VAL A 219 13.04 26.50 -16.57
CA VAL A 219 11.90 26.61 -17.50
C VAL A 219 10.74 25.83 -16.86
N VAL A 220 9.54 26.42 -16.85
CA VAL A 220 8.34 25.69 -16.39
C VAL A 220 7.69 25.03 -17.58
N GLU A 221 7.60 23.72 -17.54
CA GLU A 221 7.12 22.88 -18.63
C GLU A 221 5.89 22.06 -18.21
N SER A 222 5.27 21.42 -19.17
CA SER A 222 4.24 20.43 -18.88
C SER A 222 4.90 19.14 -18.42
N VAL A 223 4.20 18.34 -17.60
CA VAL A 223 4.68 17.01 -17.18
C VAL A 223 5.24 16.23 -18.36
N GLU A 224 6.49 15.83 -18.22
CA GLU A 224 7.19 15.01 -19.19
C GLU A 224 7.29 13.56 -18.72
N THR A 225 7.68 12.67 -19.61
CA THR A 225 7.70 11.24 -19.29
C THR A 225 9.03 10.60 -19.65
N ILE A 226 9.47 9.67 -18.78
CA ILE A 226 10.52 8.71 -19.07
C ILE A 226 9.87 7.33 -19.13
N LYS A 227 10.03 6.62 -20.27
CA LYS A 227 9.63 5.23 -20.43
C LYS A 227 10.85 4.34 -20.29
N LEU A 228 10.88 3.57 -19.21
CA LEU A 228 11.99 2.69 -18.88
C LEU A 228 11.67 1.25 -19.27
N SER A 229 12.51 0.64 -20.08
CA SER A 229 12.45 -0.76 -20.48
C SER A 229 13.74 -1.49 -20.11
N ILE A 230 13.64 -2.76 -19.75
CA ILE A 230 14.78 -3.67 -19.58
C ILE A 230 15.08 -4.30 -20.93
N ILE A 231 16.35 -4.21 -21.37
CA ILE A 231 16.83 -4.83 -22.61
C ILE A 231 18.12 -5.61 -22.36
N ASN A 232 18.51 -6.47 -23.30
CA ASN A 232 19.73 -7.27 -23.24
C ASN A 232 19.87 -8.09 -21.94
N LEU A 233 18.76 -8.54 -21.35
CA LEU A 233 18.75 -9.30 -20.11
C LEU A 233 19.34 -10.69 -20.31
N VAL A 234 20.33 -11.04 -19.50
CA VAL A 234 21.02 -12.33 -19.50
C VAL A 234 20.91 -12.98 -18.13
N ASN A 235 20.66 -14.26 -18.08
CA ASN A 235 20.55 -15.10 -16.89
C ASN A 235 19.37 -14.77 -15.96
N ALA A 236 18.36 -14.05 -16.43
CA ALA A 236 17.09 -13.82 -15.72
C ALA A 236 15.92 -13.66 -16.69
N ASN A 237 14.70 -13.65 -16.18
CA ASN A 237 13.47 -13.35 -16.90
C ASN A 237 12.97 -11.96 -16.48
N ASP A 238 12.47 -11.19 -17.42
CA ASP A 238 11.90 -9.86 -17.15
C ASP A 238 10.46 -9.97 -16.58
N SER A 239 10.21 -9.36 -15.42
CA SER A 239 8.88 -9.31 -14.80
C SER A 239 7.90 -8.43 -15.58
N LEU A 240 8.40 -7.42 -16.31
CA LEU A 240 7.58 -6.51 -17.12
C LEU A 240 7.13 -7.13 -18.44
N SER A 241 7.68 -8.29 -18.81
CA SER A 241 7.38 -8.96 -20.09
C SER A 241 7.58 -8.06 -21.32
N GLY A 242 8.51 -7.12 -21.22
CA GLY A 242 8.84 -6.16 -22.30
C GLY A 242 7.99 -4.88 -22.33
N GLU A 243 7.03 -4.70 -21.39
CA GLU A 243 6.27 -3.46 -21.27
C GLU A 243 7.09 -2.42 -20.46
N PRO A 244 7.17 -1.16 -20.92
CA PRO A 244 7.89 -0.13 -20.18
C PRO A 244 7.10 0.35 -18.96
N ILE A 245 7.80 0.73 -17.90
CA ILE A 245 7.23 1.59 -16.86
C ILE A 245 7.35 3.06 -17.29
N THR A 246 6.33 3.86 -16.96
CA THR A 246 6.34 5.29 -17.25
C THR A 246 6.58 6.07 -15.96
N ILE A 247 7.58 6.93 -15.97
CA ILE A 247 7.94 7.83 -14.88
C ILE A 247 7.60 9.24 -15.34
N ASN A 248 6.88 10.00 -14.53
CA ASN A 248 6.58 11.41 -14.78
C ASN A 248 7.70 12.28 -14.21
N VAL A 249 8.22 13.20 -15.02
CA VAL A 249 9.14 14.25 -14.62
C VAL A 249 8.35 15.55 -14.50
N ASN A 250 8.37 16.15 -13.32
CA ASN A 250 7.62 17.34 -12.99
C ASN A 250 8.59 18.46 -12.58
N ASP A 251 8.29 19.69 -12.93
CA ASP A 251 9.14 20.85 -12.60
C ASP A 251 9.29 21.06 -11.09
N ASP A 252 8.19 21.25 -10.41
CA ASP A 252 8.17 21.55 -8.98
C ASP A 252 7.19 20.66 -8.22
N ARG A 253 7.50 20.32 -6.96
CA ARG A 253 6.47 19.76 -6.08
C ARG A 253 5.34 20.78 -5.91
N PRO A 254 4.08 20.32 -5.98
CA PRO A 254 2.97 21.17 -5.62
C PRO A 254 3.15 21.64 -4.15
N VAL A 255 3.24 22.96 -3.95
CA VAL A 255 3.31 23.55 -2.60
C VAL A 255 1.96 24.11 -2.16
N ILE A 256 1.01 24.22 -3.09
CA ILE A 256 -0.37 24.62 -2.90
C ILE A 256 -1.23 23.93 -3.97
N GLU A 257 -2.45 23.57 -3.64
CA GLU A 257 -3.38 22.87 -4.54
C GLU A 257 -4.78 23.47 -4.47
N LEU A 258 -5.56 23.28 -5.54
CA LEU A 258 -7.00 23.45 -5.51
C LEU A 258 -7.62 22.34 -4.66
N LYS A 259 -8.30 22.71 -3.58
CA LYS A 259 -8.95 21.77 -2.65
C LYS A 259 -10.45 21.74 -2.82
N GLY A 260 -11.05 22.85 -3.24
CA GLY A 260 -12.48 22.92 -3.49
C GLY A 260 -12.89 24.11 -4.31
N VAL A 261 -13.99 23.96 -5.01
CA VAL A 261 -14.69 25.05 -5.71
C VAL A 261 -16.15 25.01 -5.33
N MET A 262 -16.78 26.15 -5.23
CA MET A 262 -18.19 26.24 -4.83
C MET A 262 -18.90 27.43 -5.42
N GLU A 263 -20.16 27.18 -5.72
CA GLU A 263 -21.16 28.18 -6.05
C GLU A 263 -22.46 27.73 -5.38
N LEU A 264 -22.85 28.41 -4.31
CA LEU A 264 -23.98 28.02 -3.47
C LEU A 264 -25.01 29.14 -3.50
N ASP A 265 -26.20 28.83 -3.98
CA ASP A 265 -27.38 29.66 -3.76
C ASP A 265 -28.14 29.14 -2.54
N ASN A 266 -28.06 29.86 -1.46
CA ASN A 266 -28.51 29.43 -0.16
C ASN A 266 -29.55 30.41 0.43
N TYR A 267 -30.58 29.89 1.11
CA TYR A 267 -31.54 30.71 1.82
C TYR A 267 -31.15 30.83 3.30
N ILE A 268 -30.63 32.00 3.70
CA ILE A 268 -30.35 32.34 5.08
C ILE A 268 -31.48 33.29 5.57
N ASP A 269 -32.22 32.89 6.59
CA ASP A 269 -33.36 33.66 7.16
C ASP A 269 -34.38 34.13 6.11
N GLY A 270 -34.64 33.30 5.08
CA GLY A 270 -35.56 33.61 4.00
C GLY A 270 -35.05 34.62 2.96
N THR A 271 -33.75 34.94 3.03
CA THR A 271 -33.05 35.76 2.04
C THR A 271 -32.12 34.86 1.26
N LEU A 272 -32.16 34.95 -0.09
CA LEU A 272 -31.23 34.25 -0.94
C LEU A 272 -29.83 34.83 -0.73
N GLY A 273 -28.93 34.03 -0.15
CA GLY A 273 -27.51 34.35 -0.04
C GLY A 273 -26.73 33.50 -1.02
N ARG A 274 -25.76 34.09 -1.72
CA ARG A 274 -24.85 33.36 -2.59
C ARG A 274 -23.49 33.25 -1.95
N VAL A 275 -22.83 32.12 -2.12
CA VAL A 275 -21.44 31.90 -1.72
C VAL A 275 -20.64 31.39 -2.91
N ARG A 276 -19.73 32.19 -3.41
CA ARG A 276 -18.75 31.80 -4.43
C ARG A 276 -17.38 31.85 -3.80
N ALA A 277 -16.74 30.68 -3.71
CA ALA A 277 -15.43 30.58 -3.12
C ALA A 277 -14.57 29.51 -3.83
N ILE A 278 -13.26 29.70 -3.74
CA ILE A 278 -12.25 28.73 -4.13
C ILE A 278 -11.46 28.38 -2.88
N HIS A 279 -11.33 27.11 -2.60
CA HIS A 279 -10.59 26.58 -1.47
C HIS A 279 -9.23 26.05 -1.95
N LEU A 280 -8.15 26.52 -1.34
CA LEU A 280 -6.80 26.07 -1.58
C LEU A 280 -6.25 25.43 -0.30
N ASN A 281 -5.48 24.36 -0.47
CA ASN A 281 -4.73 23.69 0.60
C ASN A 281 -3.23 23.95 0.41
N VAL A 282 -2.55 24.38 1.46
CA VAL A 282 -1.10 24.64 1.44
C VAL A 282 -0.36 23.37 1.83
N LEU A 283 0.38 22.79 0.88
CA LEU A 283 1.07 21.51 1.04
C LEU A 283 2.47 21.66 1.67
N GLU A 284 3.13 22.79 1.45
CA GLU A 284 4.43 23.14 2.02
C GLU A 284 4.47 24.62 2.38
N ASN A 285 5.42 25.03 3.23
CA ASN A 285 5.56 26.43 3.61
C ASN A 285 5.88 27.30 2.37
N ILE A 286 5.15 28.39 2.21
CA ILE A 286 5.31 29.34 1.09
C ILE A 286 5.80 30.67 1.63
N GLU A 287 6.95 31.13 1.17
CA GLU A 287 7.56 32.41 1.59
C GLU A 287 6.96 33.62 0.86
N ASP A 288 6.45 33.44 -0.37
CA ASP A 288 5.75 34.49 -1.14
C ASP A 288 4.57 33.89 -1.90
N LEU A 289 3.35 34.03 -1.36
CA LEU A 289 2.12 33.71 -2.07
C LEU A 289 1.89 34.57 -3.30
N GLY A 290 2.57 35.73 -3.40
CA GLY A 290 2.41 36.67 -4.50
C GLY A 290 2.77 36.13 -5.87
N ILE A 291 3.42 34.96 -5.95
CA ILE A 291 3.69 34.25 -7.21
C ILE A 291 2.50 33.41 -7.69
N PHE A 292 1.47 33.19 -6.83
CA PHE A 292 0.29 32.39 -7.15
C PHE A 292 -0.93 33.26 -7.44
N GLY A 293 -1.77 32.78 -8.35
CA GLY A 293 -3.02 33.42 -8.68
C GLY A 293 -4.06 32.43 -9.18
N VAL A 294 -5.31 32.87 -9.26
CA VAL A 294 -6.44 32.04 -9.70
C VAL A 294 -7.24 32.75 -10.78
N GLU A 295 -7.63 32.00 -11.81
CA GLU A 295 -8.52 32.45 -12.89
C GLU A 295 -9.78 31.61 -12.92
N ILE A 296 -10.90 32.24 -13.23
CA ILE A 296 -12.18 31.62 -13.54
C ILE A 296 -12.35 31.58 -15.06
N ALA A 297 -12.20 30.43 -15.67
CA ALA A 297 -12.41 30.23 -17.11
C ALA A 297 -13.90 30.13 -17.41
N THR A 298 -14.57 31.28 -17.48
CA THR A 298 -16.02 31.40 -17.57
C THR A 298 -16.61 30.84 -18.85
N ASN A 299 -17.69 30.04 -18.74
CA ASN A 299 -18.49 29.52 -19.85
C ASN A 299 -17.65 28.87 -20.97
N GLY A 300 -16.67 28.08 -20.62
CA GLY A 300 -15.81 27.40 -21.58
C GLY A 300 -14.76 28.29 -22.24
N ALA A 301 -14.38 29.38 -21.61
CA ALA A 301 -13.24 30.18 -22.05
C ALA A 301 -11.93 29.38 -21.90
N ASN A 302 -10.98 29.66 -22.80
CA ASN A 302 -9.62 29.17 -22.60
C ASN A 302 -8.89 29.99 -21.54
N PRO A 303 -8.02 29.41 -20.75
CA PRO A 303 -7.23 30.13 -19.75
C PRO A 303 -6.40 31.25 -20.35
N ASN A 304 -6.33 32.39 -19.64
CA ASN A 304 -5.56 33.56 -20.05
C ASN A 304 -4.65 34.03 -18.90
N PRO A 305 -3.37 33.62 -18.86
CA PRO A 305 -2.45 33.99 -17.79
C PRO A 305 -2.19 35.50 -17.66
N ASN A 306 -2.65 36.29 -18.61
CA ASN A 306 -2.55 37.75 -18.55
C ASN A 306 -3.81 38.44 -17.96
N ASP A 307 -4.83 37.66 -17.58
CA ASP A 307 -6.09 38.17 -17.01
C ASP A 307 -6.54 37.35 -15.80
N ILE A 308 -5.64 37.14 -14.85
CA ILE A 308 -5.86 36.41 -13.60
C ILE A 308 -6.90 37.17 -12.74
N ASP A 309 -7.92 36.45 -12.23
CA ASP A 309 -9.02 37.04 -11.46
C ASP A 309 -8.66 37.38 -10.02
N PHE A 310 -7.71 36.62 -9.46
CA PHE A 310 -7.14 36.87 -8.15
C PHE A 310 -5.65 36.56 -8.13
N GLN A 311 -4.85 37.57 -7.76
CA GLN A 311 -3.43 37.43 -7.49
C GLN A 311 -3.20 37.67 -6.00
N PHE A 312 -2.49 36.75 -5.33
CA PHE A 312 -2.13 36.97 -3.93
C PHE A 312 -1.24 38.20 -3.75
N PRO A 313 -1.34 38.88 -2.58
CA PRO A 313 -0.44 39.99 -2.29
C PRO A 313 1.02 39.52 -2.25
N SER A 314 1.91 40.29 -2.89
CA SER A 314 3.35 40.03 -2.84
C SER A 314 3.87 40.08 -1.39
N GLY A 315 4.70 39.10 -1.00
CA GLY A 315 5.24 38.96 0.34
C GLY A 315 4.26 38.40 1.37
N ALA A 316 3.02 38.02 0.97
CA ALA A 316 2.16 37.19 1.81
C ALA A 316 2.76 35.79 1.93
N THR A 317 2.69 35.20 3.11
CA THR A 317 3.23 33.87 3.40
C THR A 317 2.12 32.91 3.75
N ALA A 318 2.36 31.60 3.59
CA ALA A 318 1.47 30.57 4.10
C ALA A 318 2.28 29.42 4.73
N THR A 319 1.67 28.73 5.67
CA THR A 319 2.29 27.58 6.35
C THR A 319 1.65 26.27 5.89
N LYS A 320 2.43 25.19 5.91
CA LYS A 320 1.92 23.85 5.57
C LYS A 320 0.67 23.50 6.38
N GLY A 321 -0.35 23.04 5.70
CA GLY A 321 -1.66 22.68 6.26
C GLY A 321 -2.62 23.87 6.39
N GLU A 322 -2.19 25.08 6.05
CA GLU A 322 -3.08 26.25 6.04
C GLU A 322 -4.13 26.12 4.94
N GLN A 323 -5.37 26.43 5.29
CA GLN A 323 -6.51 26.37 4.38
C GLN A 323 -6.89 27.80 3.97
N ILE A 324 -6.98 28.06 2.69
CA ILE A 324 -7.23 29.40 2.16
C ILE A 324 -8.56 29.41 1.41
N PHE A 325 -9.44 30.37 1.74
CA PHE A 325 -10.59 30.71 0.93
C PHE A 325 -10.35 32.01 0.15
N ILE A 326 -10.58 31.95 -1.16
CA ILE A 326 -10.71 33.14 -2.00
C ILE A 326 -12.21 33.31 -2.28
N ILE A 327 -12.85 34.32 -1.68
CA ILE A 327 -14.29 34.51 -1.69
C ILE A 327 -14.62 35.77 -2.50
N ARG A 328 -15.74 35.75 -3.20
CA ARG A 328 -16.28 36.98 -3.81
C ARG A 328 -16.62 38.01 -2.72
N ASP A 329 -16.21 39.27 -2.92
CA ASP A 329 -16.41 40.38 -1.94
C ASP A 329 -17.85 40.47 -1.42
N SER A 330 -18.83 40.38 -2.33
CA SER A 330 -20.25 40.46 -1.97
C SER A 330 -20.80 39.30 -1.19
N ASP A 331 -20.08 38.17 -1.17
CA ASP A 331 -20.56 36.87 -0.62
C ASP A 331 -19.94 36.55 0.73
N PHE A 332 -19.04 37.41 1.23
CA PHE A 332 -18.28 37.17 2.44
C PHE A 332 -19.15 36.90 3.69
N SER A 333 -20.15 37.74 3.95
CA SER A 333 -21.06 37.53 5.10
C SER A 333 -21.89 36.26 4.95
N ASN A 334 -22.33 35.95 3.73
CA ASN A 334 -23.08 34.72 3.46
C ASN A 334 -22.22 33.47 3.71
N ALA A 335 -20.93 33.54 3.36
CA ALA A 335 -20.00 32.45 3.64
C ALA A 335 -19.79 32.24 5.15
N GLN A 336 -19.67 33.31 5.93
CA GLN A 336 -19.59 33.22 7.40
C GLN A 336 -20.82 32.55 8.00
N ASP A 337 -22.02 32.97 7.56
CA ASP A 337 -23.28 32.43 8.03
C ASP A 337 -23.48 30.96 7.60
N TYR A 338 -23.05 30.61 6.39
CA TYR A 338 -23.14 29.23 5.89
C TYR A 338 -22.20 28.28 6.59
N PHE A 339 -20.91 28.60 6.68
CA PHE A 339 -19.88 27.74 7.27
C PHE A 339 -19.80 27.81 8.79
N GLN A 340 -20.33 28.87 9.40
CA GLN A 340 -20.38 29.03 10.86
C GLN A 340 -19.00 28.85 11.55
N ASN A 341 -18.90 27.96 12.51
CA ASN A 341 -17.64 27.75 13.25
C ASN A 341 -16.49 27.28 12.36
N CYS A 342 -16.77 26.51 11.31
CA CYS A 342 -15.77 26.05 10.35
C CYS A 342 -15.11 27.20 9.59
N PHE A 343 -15.81 28.32 9.41
CA PHE A 343 -15.25 29.50 8.71
C PHE A 343 -13.96 30.01 9.36
N ALA A 344 -13.79 29.82 10.64
CA ALA A 344 -12.61 30.24 11.37
C ALA A 344 -11.35 29.42 11.05
N ASP A 345 -11.50 28.27 10.41
CA ASP A 345 -10.37 27.42 10.00
C ASP A 345 -9.66 27.96 8.74
N PHE A 346 -10.24 28.93 8.06
CA PHE A 346 -9.73 29.46 6.80
C PHE A 346 -9.06 30.81 6.93
N THR A 347 -7.91 30.97 6.27
CA THR A 347 -7.36 32.29 5.91
C THR A 347 -8.13 32.81 4.71
N VAL A 348 -8.79 33.97 4.85
CA VAL A 348 -9.72 34.44 3.83
C VAL A 348 -9.17 35.63 3.05
N TYR A 349 -9.18 35.49 1.72
CA TYR A 349 -8.97 36.56 0.76
C TYR A 349 -10.26 36.89 0.03
N GLN A 350 -10.39 38.11 -0.49
CA GLN A 350 -11.58 38.55 -1.18
C GLN A 350 -11.26 39.17 -2.54
N SER A 351 -12.11 38.91 -3.55
CA SER A 351 -12.02 39.54 -4.87
C SER A 351 -13.37 39.64 -5.53
N GLY A 352 -13.71 40.80 -6.04
CA GLY A 352 -14.92 41.02 -6.84
C GLY A 352 -14.94 40.26 -8.18
N ARG A 353 -13.80 39.68 -8.58
CA ARG A 353 -13.67 38.92 -9.82
C ARG A 353 -13.91 37.40 -9.66
N ILE A 354 -14.10 36.90 -8.43
CA ILE A 354 -14.54 35.53 -8.21
C ILE A 354 -16.01 35.41 -8.60
N THR A 355 -16.25 34.95 -9.82
CA THR A 355 -17.57 35.11 -10.48
C THR A 355 -18.17 33.81 -10.99
N GLN A 356 -17.54 32.67 -10.66
CA GLN A 356 -18.05 31.37 -11.10
C GLN A 356 -19.54 31.17 -10.78
N ASN A 357 -20.22 30.49 -11.68
CA ASN A 357 -21.66 30.23 -11.61
C ASN A 357 -22.01 28.71 -11.66
N GLY A 358 -21.04 27.86 -11.28
CA GLY A 358 -21.23 26.42 -11.15
C GLY A 358 -20.82 25.59 -12.38
N ASN A 359 -20.61 26.22 -13.53
CA ASN A 359 -20.20 25.56 -14.76
C ASN A 359 -18.84 26.06 -15.31
N ASP A 360 -18.11 26.81 -14.51
CA ASP A 360 -16.85 27.43 -14.88
C ASP A 360 -15.66 26.60 -14.36
N ALA A 361 -14.66 26.42 -15.20
CA ALA A 361 -13.40 25.83 -14.76
C ALA A 361 -12.59 26.85 -13.95
N VAL A 362 -11.79 26.36 -13.01
CA VAL A 362 -10.90 27.17 -12.17
C VAL A 362 -9.46 26.75 -12.42
N VAL A 363 -8.58 27.72 -12.65
CA VAL A 363 -7.17 27.48 -12.96
C VAL A 363 -6.30 28.14 -11.91
N LEU A 364 -5.40 27.37 -11.32
CA LEU A 364 -4.36 27.82 -10.39
C LEU A 364 -3.07 28.08 -11.17
N TYR A 365 -2.46 29.24 -10.92
CA TYR A 365 -1.24 29.67 -11.58
C TYR A 365 -0.10 29.86 -10.59
N LYS A 366 1.13 29.58 -11.02
CA LYS A 366 2.39 30.00 -10.42
C LYS A 366 3.18 30.79 -11.45
N ASN A 367 3.57 32.04 -11.15
CA ASN A 367 4.28 32.93 -12.08
C ASN A 367 3.60 33.07 -13.47
N ASN A 368 2.26 33.14 -13.50
CA ASN A 368 1.43 33.17 -14.71
C ASN A 368 1.45 31.88 -15.55
N ILE A 369 1.94 30.77 -15.02
CA ILE A 369 1.89 29.47 -15.65
C ILE A 369 0.84 28.64 -14.92
N SER A 370 -0.03 27.98 -15.67
CA SER A 370 -1.05 27.08 -15.11
C SER A 370 -0.39 25.85 -14.52
N ILE A 371 -0.61 25.62 -13.23
CA ILE A 371 -0.07 24.46 -12.51
C ILE A 371 -1.14 23.42 -12.15
N GLU A 372 -2.39 23.83 -12.08
CA GLU A 372 -3.52 22.95 -11.79
C GLU A 372 -4.83 23.54 -12.31
N SER A 373 -5.80 22.69 -12.65
CA SER A 373 -7.15 23.13 -12.97
C SER A 373 -8.21 22.20 -12.38
N PHE A 374 -9.33 22.82 -11.97
CA PHE A 374 -10.59 22.13 -11.72
C PHE A 374 -11.47 22.25 -12.96
N GLY A 375 -12.19 21.20 -13.30
CA GLY A 375 -12.99 21.13 -14.52
C GLY A 375 -12.10 21.02 -15.77
N GLN A 376 -12.68 21.33 -16.92
CA GLN A 376 -11.97 21.30 -18.18
C GLN A 376 -11.95 22.70 -18.82
N PRO A 377 -10.85 23.46 -18.69
CA PRO A 377 -10.71 24.75 -19.36
C PRO A 377 -11.00 24.66 -20.87
N GLY A 378 -11.72 25.65 -21.41
CA GLY A 378 -12.19 25.59 -22.79
C GLY A 378 -13.51 24.85 -23.02
N VAL A 379 -14.11 24.28 -21.95
CA VAL A 379 -15.39 23.57 -21.98
C VAL A 379 -16.36 24.23 -20.99
N ASP A 380 -17.58 24.53 -21.45
CA ASP A 380 -18.69 24.89 -20.56
C ASP A 380 -19.14 23.67 -19.76
N GLY A 381 -19.10 23.77 -18.44
CA GLY A 381 -19.39 22.65 -17.52
C GLY A 381 -20.86 22.28 -17.42
N THR A 382 -21.77 23.06 -17.97
CA THR A 382 -23.22 22.83 -17.88
C THR A 382 -23.59 21.41 -18.31
N GLY A 383 -24.16 20.65 -17.37
CA GLY A 383 -24.59 19.27 -17.59
C GLY A 383 -23.45 18.25 -17.75
N THR A 384 -22.22 18.64 -17.49
CA THR A 384 -21.08 17.69 -17.39
C THR A 384 -21.04 17.03 -16.01
N TYR A 385 -20.17 16.06 -15.82
CA TYR A 385 -19.99 15.38 -14.53
C TYR A 385 -19.40 16.31 -13.43
N TRP A 386 -18.76 17.42 -13.82
CA TRP A 386 -18.16 18.41 -12.94
C TRP A 386 -18.98 19.70 -12.81
N ASP A 387 -20.26 19.71 -13.25
CA ASP A 387 -21.21 20.78 -13.01
C ASP A 387 -21.49 20.92 -11.50
N TYR A 388 -21.17 22.08 -10.91
CA TYR A 388 -21.34 22.37 -9.49
C TYR A 388 -22.28 23.55 -9.23
N THR A 389 -23.21 23.79 -10.14
CA THR A 389 -24.25 24.81 -9.98
C THR A 389 -25.04 24.56 -8.70
N ASP A 390 -25.21 25.58 -7.84
CA ASP A 390 -25.81 25.48 -6.51
C ASP A 390 -25.24 24.33 -5.67
N SER A 391 -23.91 24.14 -5.76
CA SER A 391 -23.21 23.01 -5.19
C SER A 391 -21.73 23.32 -4.99
N TRP A 392 -20.97 22.28 -4.70
CA TRP A 392 -19.52 22.32 -4.52
C TRP A 392 -18.85 21.12 -5.20
N SER A 393 -17.54 21.23 -5.42
CA SER A 393 -16.68 20.08 -5.64
C SER A 393 -15.50 20.15 -4.68
N TYR A 394 -15.02 19.00 -4.23
CA TYR A 394 -13.96 18.89 -3.24
C TYR A 394 -12.97 17.80 -3.65
N LYS A 395 -11.67 18.05 -3.47
CA LYS A 395 -10.64 17.04 -3.69
C LYS A 395 -10.41 16.25 -2.41
N LEU A 396 -10.67 14.95 -2.44
CA LEU A 396 -10.46 14.01 -1.34
C LEU A 396 -9.45 12.96 -1.79
N ASP A 397 -8.37 12.80 -1.06
CA ASP A 397 -7.26 11.88 -1.38
C ASP A 397 -6.81 11.99 -2.85
N GLY A 398 -6.59 13.22 -3.32
CA GLY A 398 -6.16 13.53 -4.68
C GLY A 398 -7.26 13.50 -5.75
N GLU A 399 -8.43 12.93 -5.47
CA GLU A 399 -9.52 12.76 -6.42
C GLU A 399 -10.66 13.77 -6.20
N TRP A 400 -11.21 14.33 -7.27
CA TRP A 400 -12.34 15.23 -7.17
C TRP A 400 -13.65 14.48 -6.93
N ILE A 401 -14.38 14.85 -5.89
CA ILE A 401 -15.74 14.36 -5.59
C ILE A 401 -16.77 15.43 -5.95
N TYR A 402 -17.89 14.98 -6.53
CA TYR A 402 -18.93 15.81 -7.10
C TYR A 402 -20.29 15.37 -6.54
N PRO A 403 -20.99 16.19 -5.73
CA PRO A 403 -22.36 15.88 -5.32
C PRO A 403 -23.37 16.07 -6.46
N GLY A 404 -22.99 16.79 -7.50
CA GLY A 404 -23.84 17.17 -8.63
C GLY A 404 -24.47 18.55 -8.43
N PRO A 405 -25.08 19.09 -9.50
CA PRO A 405 -25.74 20.39 -9.44
C PRO A 405 -26.95 20.36 -8.50
N GLU A 406 -27.28 21.52 -7.92
CA GLU A 406 -28.41 21.74 -6.99
C GLU A 406 -28.36 20.91 -5.70
N ALA A 407 -27.21 20.26 -5.39
CA ALA A 407 -27.09 19.38 -4.24
C ALA A 407 -27.20 20.11 -2.89
N VAL A 408 -26.89 21.40 -2.87
CA VAL A 408 -26.94 22.25 -1.66
C VAL A 408 -28.18 23.15 -1.65
N LEU A 409 -28.98 23.14 -2.71
CA LEU A 409 -30.16 23.98 -2.81
C LEU A 409 -31.17 23.69 -1.70
N VAL A 410 -31.33 24.65 -0.78
CA VAL A 410 -32.30 24.56 0.31
C VAL A 410 -33.60 25.26 -0.09
N THR A 411 -34.64 24.49 -0.32
CA THR A 411 -35.94 25.00 -0.80
C THR A 411 -36.78 25.68 0.27
N SER A 412 -36.43 25.57 1.57
CA SER A 412 -37.14 26.21 2.67
C SER A 412 -36.31 26.30 3.95
N GLY A 413 -36.14 27.51 4.48
CA GLY A 413 -35.55 27.76 5.80
C GLY A 413 -34.10 28.23 5.77
N THR A 414 -33.50 28.39 6.95
CA THR A 414 -32.09 28.75 7.11
C THR A 414 -31.21 27.58 6.75
N GLY A 415 -30.56 27.61 5.56
CA GLY A 415 -29.60 26.60 5.13
C GLY A 415 -28.19 26.93 5.62
N THR A 416 -27.60 26.03 6.39
CA THR A 416 -26.19 26.08 6.76
C THR A 416 -25.49 24.80 6.27
N ASN A 417 -24.16 24.81 6.21
CA ASN A 417 -23.42 23.62 5.83
C ASN A 417 -23.78 22.40 6.70
N SER A 418 -24.00 22.60 7.99
CA SER A 418 -24.40 21.52 8.92
C SER A 418 -25.80 20.98 8.69
N SER A 419 -26.68 21.75 8.05
CA SER A 419 -28.08 21.35 7.75
C SER A 419 -28.26 20.83 6.32
N SER A 420 -27.23 20.91 5.46
CA SER A 420 -27.27 20.41 4.08
C SER A 420 -27.12 18.88 4.04
N ASP A 421 -27.82 18.22 3.12
CA ASP A 421 -27.61 16.81 2.81
C ASP A 421 -26.26 16.60 2.11
N ALA A 422 -25.84 17.55 1.27
CA ALA A 422 -24.52 17.60 0.65
C ALA A 422 -23.60 18.56 1.42
N ARG A 423 -23.05 18.11 2.54
CA ARG A 423 -22.16 18.90 3.38
C ARG A 423 -20.80 19.07 2.74
N TYR A 424 -20.22 20.28 2.82
CA TYR A 424 -18.84 20.52 2.36
C TYR A 424 -17.85 19.73 3.25
N PRO A 425 -17.09 18.79 2.70
CA PRO A 425 -16.41 17.75 3.50
C PRO A 425 -15.40 18.29 4.49
N TYR A 426 -14.63 19.33 4.13
CA TYR A 426 -13.59 19.89 5.01
C TYR A 426 -14.09 20.22 6.42
N CYS A 427 -15.34 20.72 6.53
CA CYS A 427 -15.93 21.10 7.79
C CYS A 427 -16.37 19.92 8.68
N PHE A 428 -16.30 18.70 8.16
CA PHE A 428 -16.64 17.46 8.85
C PHE A 428 -15.48 16.48 8.76
N PRO A 429 -14.44 16.62 9.62
CA PRO A 429 -13.23 15.83 9.51
C PRO A 429 -13.46 14.32 9.49
N LEU A 430 -14.47 13.84 10.21
CA LEU A 430 -14.92 12.45 10.20
C LEU A 430 -16.40 12.43 9.82
N GLN A 431 -16.80 11.47 9.00
CA GLN A 431 -18.21 11.25 8.64
C GLN A 431 -18.61 9.79 8.78
N ILE A 432 -19.91 9.54 8.96
CA ILE A 432 -20.49 8.22 8.80
C ILE A 432 -20.58 7.95 7.29
N GLN A 433 -19.79 7.00 6.78
CA GLN A 433 -19.76 6.64 5.36
C GLN A 433 -20.78 5.55 5.05
N GLY A 434 -21.05 4.67 6.01
CA GLY A 434 -22.06 3.63 5.81
C GLY A 434 -22.45 2.89 7.09
N VAL A 435 -23.61 2.28 7.04
CA VAL A 435 -24.14 1.43 8.10
C VAL A 435 -24.66 0.14 7.50
N THR A 436 -24.48 -0.99 8.18
CA THR A 436 -24.97 -2.27 7.67
C THR A 436 -25.63 -3.09 8.76
N ALA A 437 -26.68 -3.82 8.36
CA ALA A 437 -27.27 -4.91 9.13
C ALA A 437 -27.50 -6.12 8.21
N LEU A 438 -26.47 -6.50 7.44
CA LEU A 438 -26.52 -7.55 6.42
C LEU A 438 -26.88 -8.91 7.06
N LEU A 439 -27.59 -9.73 6.30
CA LEU A 439 -28.00 -11.05 6.74
C LEU A 439 -27.89 -12.03 5.57
N TRP A 440 -27.04 -13.03 5.69
CA TRP A 440 -26.85 -14.11 4.69
C TRP A 440 -26.69 -15.46 5.40
N GLU A 441 -26.68 -16.55 4.62
CA GLU A 441 -26.49 -17.88 5.20
C GLU A 441 -25.09 -17.97 5.87
N GLY A 442 -25.06 -18.18 7.17
CA GLY A 442 -23.84 -18.24 7.96
C GLY A 442 -23.43 -16.93 8.67
N SER A 443 -24.13 -15.81 8.41
CA SER A 443 -23.85 -14.53 9.12
C SER A 443 -24.16 -14.57 10.60
N GLY A 444 -25.02 -15.49 11.05
CA GLY A 444 -25.64 -15.37 12.38
C GLY A 444 -26.46 -14.08 12.50
N THR A 445 -26.71 -13.64 13.72
CA THR A 445 -27.48 -12.40 13.99
C THR A 445 -26.61 -11.15 14.03
N ASN A 446 -25.28 -11.31 14.08
CA ASN A 446 -24.35 -10.21 14.35
C ASN A 446 -23.30 -9.99 13.25
N GLY A 447 -23.04 -11.01 12.43
CA GLY A 447 -21.91 -11.00 11.49
C GLY A 447 -21.98 -9.94 10.40
N GLY A 448 -23.18 -9.44 10.08
CA GLY A 448 -23.39 -8.40 9.07
C GLY A 448 -23.55 -6.98 9.63
N LYS A 449 -23.31 -6.77 10.92
CA LYS A 449 -23.47 -5.46 11.57
C LYS A 449 -22.16 -4.70 11.53
N THR A 450 -22.14 -3.56 10.82
CA THR A 450 -20.97 -2.66 10.77
C THR A 450 -21.38 -1.19 10.75
N ILE A 451 -20.50 -0.33 11.25
CA ILE A 451 -20.50 1.11 11.04
C ILE A 451 -19.20 1.46 10.33
N HIS A 452 -19.30 2.08 9.20
CA HIS A 452 -18.17 2.54 8.39
C HIS A 452 -18.06 4.05 8.52
N VAL A 453 -16.93 4.55 8.97
CA VAL A 453 -16.63 5.98 9.00
C VAL A 453 -15.44 6.28 8.10
N MET A 454 -15.38 7.50 7.56
CA MET A 454 -14.33 7.95 6.64
C MET A 454 -13.78 9.31 7.08
N ALA A 455 -12.47 9.48 7.00
CA ALA A 455 -11.80 10.73 7.26
C ALA A 455 -11.83 11.64 6.03
N ASN A 456 -12.41 12.83 6.15
CA ASN A 456 -12.46 13.85 5.09
C ASN A 456 -11.23 14.77 5.10
N ARG A 457 -10.38 14.65 6.11
CA ARG A 457 -9.07 15.31 6.26
C ARG A 457 -8.25 14.56 7.31
N ASP A 458 -6.98 14.88 7.43
CA ASP A 458 -6.12 14.34 8.48
C ASP A 458 -6.69 14.61 9.87
N ILE A 459 -6.74 13.58 10.71
CA ILE A 459 -7.16 13.67 12.12
C ILE A 459 -6.00 13.15 12.98
N ALA A 460 -5.43 14.04 13.78
CA ALA A 460 -4.29 13.70 14.62
C ALA A 460 -4.65 12.78 15.79
N ASP A 461 -5.89 12.85 16.28
CA ASP A 461 -6.36 12.09 17.46
C ASP A 461 -7.83 11.69 17.31
N MET A 462 -8.05 10.43 16.99
CA MET A 462 -9.39 9.84 16.86
C MET A 462 -10.16 9.76 18.19
N SER A 463 -9.49 9.88 19.35
CA SER A 463 -10.17 9.86 20.66
C SER A 463 -11.12 11.04 20.90
N LEU A 464 -11.06 12.04 20.02
CA LEU A 464 -12.02 13.15 20.01
C LEU A 464 -13.40 12.76 19.47
N TYR A 465 -13.51 11.59 18.82
CA TYR A 465 -14.73 11.12 18.19
C TYR A 465 -15.33 9.92 18.92
N SER A 466 -16.66 9.84 18.89
CA SER A 466 -17.43 8.76 19.51
C SER A 466 -18.64 8.40 18.65
N LEU A 467 -19.17 7.22 18.85
CA LEU A 467 -20.36 6.71 18.17
C LEU A 467 -21.42 6.27 19.17
N ASN A 468 -22.68 6.33 18.73
CA ASN A 468 -23.85 5.78 19.42
C ASN A 468 -24.71 5.01 18.42
N THR A 469 -25.34 3.94 18.87
CA THR A 469 -26.42 3.23 18.17
C THR A 469 -27.73 3.46 18.92
N SER A 470 -28.58 4.34 18.38
CA SER A 470 -29.88 4.68 19.00
C SER A 470 -30.94 3.68 18.59
N ASN A 471 -31.33 2.81 19.55
CA ASN A 471 -32.21 1.68 19.28
C ASN A 471 -33.69 2.05 19.20
N ASN A 472 -34.38 1.62 18.12
CA ASN A 472 -35.84 1.63 17.95
C ASN A 472 -36.51 2.99 18.31
N GLY A 473 -35.91 4.10 17.92
CA GLY A 473 -36.46 5.44 18.16
C GLY A 473 -36.50 5.85 19.63
N GLY A 474 -35.64 5.27 20.46
CA GLY A 474 -35.57 5.54 21.90
C GLY A 474 -34.98 6.89 22.30
N GLY A 475 -34.50 7.65 21.33
CA GLY A 475 -33.73 8.89 21.53
C GLY A 475 -32.23 8.63 21.65
N SER A 476 -31.45 9.71 21.67
CA SER A 476 -29.99 9.61 21.93
C SER A 476 -29.75 9.30 23.41
N ASP A 477 -28.98 8.28 23.71
CA ASP A 477 -28.55 7.92 25.07
C ASP A 477 -27.05 8.23 25.31
N GLY A 478 -26.43 8.94 24.38
CA GLY A 478 -25.06 9.48 24.47
C GLY A 478 -24.01 8.57 23.87
N LYS A 479 -22.74 8.83 24.18
CA LYS A 479 -21.61 8.12 23.59
C LYS A 479 -21.46 6.69 24.13
N GLU A 480 -21.60 5.68 23.28
CA GLU A 480 -21.44 4.28 23.64
C GLU A 480 -20.04 3.72 23.28
N PHE A 481 -19.41 4.32 22.29
CA PHE A 481 -18.06 3.98 21.84
C PHE A 481 -17.25 5.24 21.63
N THR A 482 -16.05 5.32 22.19
CA THR A 482 -15.07 6.36 21.90
C THR A 482 -13.86 5.68 21.26
N PHE A 483 -13.37 6.23 20.15
CA PHE A 483 -12.17 5.71 19.51
C PHE A 483 -10.98 5.83 20.45
N GLU A 484 -10.03 4.91 20.33
CA GLU A 484 -8.72 5.05 20.98
C GLU A 484 -7.93 6.20 20.33
N SER A 485 -6.86 6.66 21.01
CA SER A 485 -5.98 7.70 20.46
C SER A 485 -5.08 7.09 19.38
N PHE A 486 -5.34 7.43 18.13
CA PHE A 486 -4.50 7.19 16.95
C PHE A 486 -4.82 8.24 15.89
N SER A 487 -3.92 8.42 14.94
CA SER A 487 -4.12 9.32 13.80
C SER A 487 -4.65 8.58 12.59
N VAL A 488 -5.43 9.29 11.77
CA VAL A 488 -5.87 8.85 10.45
C VAL A 488 -5.56 9.93 9.42
N SER A 489 -5.33 9.52 8.20
CA SER A 489 -5.11 10.41 7.06
C SER A 489 -6.42 10.71 6.32
N GLU A 490 -6.43 11.77 5.55
CA GLU A 490 -7.53 12.04 4.60
C GLU A 490 -7.75 10.81 3.70
N GLY A 491 -8.99 10.44 3.48
CA GLY A 491 -9.37 9.27 2.70
C GLY A 491 -9.39 7.95 3.46
N ASP A 492 -8.83 7.85 4.68
CA ASP A 492 -8.83 6.61 5.45
C ASP A 492 -10.25 6.13 5.78
N HIS A 493 -10.49 4.83 5.58
CA HIS A 493 -11.73 4.14 5.87
C HIS A 493 -11.61 3.26 7.11
N ILE A 494 -12.46 3.51 8.10
CA ILE A 494 -12.47 2.80 9.38
C ILE A 494 -13.76 1.99 9.50
N LEU A 495 -13.65 0.69 9.66
CA LEU A 495 -14.77 -0.22 9.85
C LEU A 495 -14.90 -0.63 11.32
N LEU A 496 -15.99 -0.25 11.99
CA LEU A 496 -16.40 -0.88 13.24
C LEU A 496 -17.27 -2.08 12.89
N ALA A 497 -16.90 -3.26 13.37
CA ALA A 497 -17.66 -4.49 13.10
C ALA A 497 -17.97 -5.24 14.39
N ARG A 498 -19.18 -5.79 14.47
CA ARG A 498 -19.57 -6.66 15.58
C ARG A 498 -18.75 -7.94 15.59
N GLU A 499 -18.58 -8.55 14.42
CA GLU A 499 -17.82 -9.78 14.18
C GLU A 499 -16.90 -9.61 12.94
N PRO A 500 -15.68 -9.08 13.12
CA PRO A 500 -14.77 -8.78 12.00
C PRO A 500 -14.48 -9.96 11.08
N SER A 501 -14.28 -11.16 11.62
CA SER A 501 -13.99 -12.35 10.80
C SER A 501 -15.18 -12.79 9.95
N THR A 502 -16.41 -12.60 10.45
CA THR A 502 -17.62 -12.96 9.72
C THR A 502 -17.86 -12.00 8.55
N ILE A 503 -17.76 -10.69 8.80
CA ILE A 503 -17.93 -9.69 7.73
C ILE A 503 -16.79 -9.73 6.71
N ALA A 504 -15.56 -10.05 7.11
CA ALA A 504 -14.43 -10.26 6.21
C ALA A 504 -14.73 -11.34 5.17
N SER A 505 -15.37 -12.44 5.58
CA SER A 505 -15.77 -13.51 4.68
C SER A 505 -16.82 -13.06 3.65
N TYR A 506 -17.68 -12.11 4.02
CA TYR A 506 -18.71 -11.57 3.14
C TYR A 506 -18.16 -10.51 2.18
N TYR A 507 -17.30 -9.61 2.64
CA TYR A 507 -16.70 -8.57 1.81
C TYR A 507 -15.60 -9.11 0.89
N GLY A 508 -14.94 -10.22 1.25
CA GLY A 508 -13.86 -10.79 0.46
C GLY A 508 -12.68 -9.82 0.31
N ASN A 509 -12.17 -9.64 -0.91
CA ASN A 509 -11.04 -8.74 -1.16
C ASN A 509 -11.31 -7.28 -0.76
N CYS A 510 -12.55 -6.83 -0.86
CA CYS A 510 -12.95 -5.48 -0.44
C CYS A 510 -12.64 -5.17 1.03
N TYR A 511 -12.64 -6.20 1.89
CA TYR A 511 -12.28 -6.02 3.30
C TYR A 511 -10.88 -5.43 3.51
N ASN A 512 -9.98 -5.61 2.55
CA ASN A 512 -8.61 -5.09 2.61
C ASN A 512 -8.54 -3.59 2.28
N ASN A 513 -9.62 -3.00 1.75
CA ASN A 513 -9.71 -1.57 1.44
C ASN A 513 -10.03 -0.72 2.69
N PHE A 514 -10.34 -1.35 3.82
CA PHE A 514 -10.46 -0.63 5.09
C PHE A 514 -9.08 -0.51 5.75
N ASP A 515 -8.66 0.72 6.03
CA ASP A 515 -7.36 1.03 6.65
C ASP A 515 -7.31 0.58 8.10
N PHE A 516 -8.46 0.66 8.78
CA PHE A 516 -8.62 0.22 10.16
C PHE A 516 -9.88 -0.62 10.32
N VAL A 517 -9.76 -1.71 11.09
CA VAL A 517 -10.91 -2.53 11.48
C VAL A 517 -10.93 -2.69 13.00
N ILE A 518 -12.02 -2.28 13.60
CA ILE A 518 -12.20 -2.25 15.05
C ILE A 518 -13.38 -3.15 15.43
N GLN A 519 -13.15 -4.08 16.35
CA GLN A 519 -14.25 -4.89 16.90
C GLN A 519 -14.94 -4.13 18.02
N SER A 520 -16.27 -3.99 17.92
CA SER A 520 -17.04 -3.33 18.98
C SER A 520 -18.39 -3.98 19.21
N SER A 521 -18.77 -4.10 20.48
CA SER A 521 -20.08 -4.63 20.89
C SER A 521 -21.23 -3.64 20.77
N ILE A 522 -20.93 -2.35 20.63
CA ILE A 522 -21.95 -1.31 20.41
C ILE A 522 -22.56 -1.39 19.00
N VAL A 523 -21.82 -1.96 18.05
CA VAL A 523 -22.30 -2.23 16.70
C VAL A 523 -23.41 -3.30 16.78
N ASN A 524 -24.61 -2.86 17.16
CA ASN A 524 -25.73 -3.75 17.49
C ASN A 524 -27.00 -3.47 16.69
N GLN A 525 -26.97 -2.48 15.83
CA GLN A 525 -28.10 -2.10 14.97
C GLN A 525 -28.67 -3.31 14.21
N ASN A 526 -29.99 -3.34 14.04
CA ASN A 526 -30.73 -4.42 13.37
C ASN A 526 -31.36 -4.00 12.03
N GLY A 527 -31.09 -2.75 11.60
CA GLY A 527 -31.50 -2.21 10.32
C GLY A 527 -32.58 -1.14 10.35
N ASP A 528 -33.06 -0.81 11.56
CA ASP A 528 -34.05 0.22 11.86
C ASP A 528 -33.54 1.19 12.95
N ASP A 529 -32.28 1.08 13.33
CA ASP A 529 -31.64 1.89 14.37
C ASP A 529 -30.86 3.06 13.76
N ALA A 530 -30.97 4.24 14.37
CA ALA A 530 -30.19 5.41 13.99
C ALA A 530 -28.76 5.34 14.57
N ILE A 531 -27.81 5.94 13.85
CA ILE A 531 -26.41 6.02 14.27
C ILE A 531 -26.01 7.48 14.42
N GLU A 532 -25.39 7.84 15.55
CA GLU A 532 -24.86 9.18 15.80
C GLU A 532 -23.33 9.17 15.85
N LEU A 533 -22.73 10.18 15.24
CA LEU A 533 -21.30 10.51 15.34
C LEU A 533 -21.14 11.76 16.20
N PHE A 534 -20.28 11.69 17.20
CA PHE A 534 -19.95 12.78 18.09
C PHE A 534 -18.53 13.29 17.84
N SER A 535 -18.35 14.61 17.93
CA SER A 535 -17.06 15.26 18.13
C SER A 535 -17.07 15.92 19.51
N GLY A 536 -16.21 15.45 20.41
CA GLY A 536 -16.34 15.79 21.83
C GLY A 536 -17.70 15.36 22.39
N ASP A 537 -18.46 16.31 22.90
CA ASP A 537 -19.81 16.08 23.45
C ASP A 537 -20.94 16.49 22.49
N VAL A 538 -20.60 16.86 21.26
CA VAL A 538 -21.58 17.36 20.28
C VAL A 538 -21.82 16.30 19.21
N VAL A 539 -23.09 16.00 18.91
CA VAL A 539 -23.49 15.22 17.75
C VAL A 539 -23.18 16.05 16.50
N VAL A 540 -22.31 15.53 15.64
CA VAL A 540 -21.91 16.19 14.38
C VAL A 540 -22.56 15.58 13.16
N GLU A 541 -23.05 14.34 13.28
CA GLU A 541 -23.76 13.66 12.23
C GLU A 541 -24.69 12.58 12.78
N THR A 542 -25.81 12.36 12.09
CA THR A 542 -26.75 11.27 12.41
C THR A 542 -27.20 10.61 11.11
N TYR A 543 -27.15 9.29 11.07
CA TYR A 543 -27.86 8.48 10.10
C TYR A 543 -29.22 8.09 10.69
N GLY A 544 -30.31 8.34 9.96
CA GLY A 544 -31.65 8.10 10.45
C GLY A 544 -32.15 9.21 11.40
N ASP A 545 -33.20 8.92 12.21
CA ASP A 545 -33.72 9.80 13.23
C ASP A 545 -33.77 9.05 14.57
N VAL A 546 -33.04 9.54 15.57
CA VAL A 546 -32.93 8.90 16.88
C VAL A 546 -34.28 8.76 17.64
N ASN A 547 -35.29 9.56 17.28
CA ASN A 547 -36.62 9.55 17.91
C ASN A 547 -37.65 8.74 17.12
N VAL A 548 -37.24 8.12 16.02
CA VAL A 548 -38.10 7.34 15.12
C VAL A 548 -37.59 5.92 15.00
N ASP A 549 -38.47 4.94 15.22
CA ASP A 549 -38.20 3.56 14.82
C ASP A 549 -38.13 3.50 13.30
N GLY A 550 -36.99 3.02 12.77
CA GLY A 550 -36.70 3.04 11.33
C GLY A 550 -37.47 2.05 10.48
N ASP A 551 -38.27 1.15 11.09
CA ASP A 551 -39.12 0.21 10.34
C ASP A 551 -40.04 0.96 9.36
N ASP A 552 -40.00 0.53 8.08
CA ASP A 552 -40.79 1.10 6.97
C ASP A 552 -40.48 2.59 6.65
N THR A 553 -39.33 3.11 7.12
CA THR A 553 -38.85 4.45 6.75
C THR A 553 -37.92 4.40 5.50
N PRO A 554 -37.68 5.56 4.84
CA PRO A 554 -36.75 5.63 3.72
C PRO A 554 -35.29 5.28 4.06
N TRP A 555 -34.92 5.33 5.33
CA TRP A 555 -33.59 5.03 5.82
C TRP A 555 -33.47 3.64 6.48
N GLU A 556 -34.50 2.79 6.38
CA GLU A 556 -34.41 1.38 6.81
C GLU A 556 -33.37 0.61 6.00
N TYR A 557 -32.49 -0.12 6.71
CA TYR A 557 -31.41 -0.94 6.10
C TYR A 557 -31.41 -2.40 6.59
N LYS A 558 -32.57 -2.95 6.88
CA LYS A 558 -32.77 -4.32 7.40
C LYS A 558 -32.36 -5.37 6.38
N ALA A 559 -31.41 -6.26 6.77
CA ALA A 559 -30.70 -7.17 5.89
C ALA A 559 -30.18 -6.47 4.61
N SER A 560 -29.64 -5.27 4.80
CA SER A 560 -29.20 -4.32 3.78
C SER A 560 -28.18 -3.34 4.36
N TRP A 561 -28.03 -2.19 3.73
CA TRP A 561 -27.08 -1.15 4.09
C TRP A 561 -27.64 0.25 3.79
N GLY A 562 -27.16 1.26 4.54
CA GLY A 562 -27.17 2.66 4.18
C GLY A 562 -25.75 3.09 3.80
N TYR A 563 -25.60 3.91 2.78
CA TYR A 563 -24.30 4.42 2.31
C TYR A 563 -24.41 5.89 1.89
N LYS A 564 -23.39 6.67 2.22
CA LYS A 564 -23.37 8.10 1.94
C LYS A 564 -22.60 8.36 0.66
N LEU A 565 -23.29 8.92 -0.33
CA LEU A 565 -22.69 9.51 -1.53
C LEU A 565 -22.42 11.01 -1.27
N PRO A 566 -21.61 11.68 -2.09
CA PRO A 566 -21.45 13.14 -2.01
C PRO A 566 -22.80 13.90 -2.10
N SER A 567 -23.77 13.35 -2.83
CA SER A 567 -25.12 13.92 -3.00
C SER A 567 -26.10 13.58 -1.87
N GLY A 568 -25.69 12.80 -0.87
CA GLY A 568 -26.54 12.38 0.24
C GLY A 568 -26.64 10.87 0.43
N TRP A 569 -27.51 10.44 1.34
CA TRP A 569 -27.69 9.04 1.69
C TRP A 569 -28.47 8.25 0.66
N ILE A 570 -28.00 7.02 0.39
CA ILE A 570 -28.73 5.99 -0.36
C ILE A 570 -28.85 4.73 0.52
N THR A 571 -29.89 3.92 0.29
CA THR A 571 -30.10 2.64 0.97
C THR A 571 -30.20 1.51 -0.04
N GLY A 572 -29.67 0.35 0.31
CA GLY A 572 -29.97 -0.88 -0.41
C GLY A 572 -31.41 -1.32 -0.15
N GLU A 573 -31.99 -2.08 -1.08
CA GLU A 573 -33.33 -2.63 -0.88
C GLU A 573 -33.34 -3.51 0.38
N ARG A 574 -34.43 -3.44 1.16
CA ARG A 574 -34.67 -4.31 2.31
C ARG A 574 -34.51 -5.76 1.94
N ASP A 575 -33.88 -6.54 2.79
CA ASP A 575 -33.63 -7.98 2.64
C ASP A 575 -32.73 -8.40 1.45
N CYS A 576 -32.10 -7.48 0.74
CA CYS A 576 -31.33 -7.74 -0.47
C CYS A 576 -30.07 -8.60 -0.23
N SER A 577 -29.52 -8.67 0.99
CA SER A 577 -28.37 -9.53 1.29
C SER A 577 -28.74 -10.96 1.66
N ARG A 578 -30.03 -11.31 1.89
CA ARG A 578 -30.45 -12.61 2.45
C ARG A 578 -30.11 -13.81 1.57
N THR A 579 -30.12 -13.64 0.25
CA THR A 579 -29.88 -14.73 -0.71
C THR A 579 -28.46 -14.74 -1.26
N SER A 580 -27.60 -13.83 -0.78
CA SER A 580 -26.22 -13.73 -1.21
C SER A 580 -25.29 -14.62 -0.39
N THR A 581 -24.09 -14.88 -0.90
CA THR A 581 -23.00 -15.57 -0.19
C THR A 581 -21.83 -14.63 0.07
N ASN A 582 -21.76 -13.52 -0.65
CA ASN A 582 -20.79 -12.44 -0.52
C ASN A 582 -21.39 -11.16 -1.11
N THR A 583 -20.69 -10.02 -0.94
CA THR A 583 -21.19 -8.72 -1.41
C THR A 583 -21.41 -8.68 -2.92
N GLN A 584 -20.53 -9.29 -3.73
CA GLN A 584 -20.63 -9.31 -5.20
C GLN A 584 -21.81 -10.16 -5.73
N THR A 585 -22.28 -11.15 -4.96
CA THR A 585 -23.44 -11.97 -5.32
C THR A 585 -24.76 -11.40 -4.79
N SER A 586 -24.71 -10.33 -4.00
CA SER A 586 -25.89 -9.62 -3.51
C SER A 586 -26.60 -8.91 -4.67
N THR A 587 -27.93 -8.80 -4.57
CA THR A 587 -28.72 -7.94 -5.48
C THR A 587 -28.49 -6.45 -5.21
N CYS A 588 -27.90 -6.13 -4.06
CA CYS A 588 -27.44 -4.80 -3.68
C CYS A 588 -26.03 -4.89 -3.08
N PRO A 589 -24.96 -4.98 -3.88
CA PRO A 589 -23.60 -4.96 -3.38
C PRO A 589 -23.36 -3.72 -2.50
N TYR A 590 -22.53 -3.86 -1.46
CA TYR A 590 -22.15 -2.70 -0.65
C TYR A 590 -21.34 -1.71 -1.51
N PRO A 591 -21.74 -0.44 -1.62
CA PRO A 591 -21.16 0.48 -2.61
C PRO A 591 -19.64 0.64 -2.53
N PHE A 592 -19.05 0.63 -1.35
CA PHE A 592 -17.59 0.67 -1.16
C PHE A 592 -16.87 -0.55 -1.77
N CYS A 593 -17.59 -1.63 -2.04
CA CYS A 593 -17.06 -2.88 -2.56
C CYS A 593 -17.31 -3.12 -4.06
N ASN A 594 -17.81 -2.12 -4.78
CA ASN A 594 -18.14 -2.22 -6.21
C ASN A 594 -17.00 -1.73 -7.11
#